data_afb3fa86bfc118c02c8374cfd3ac58ca
#
_entry.id   afb3fa86bfc118c02c8374cfd3ac58ca
#
_cell.length_a   1.000
_cell.length_b   1.000
_cell.length_c   1.000
_cell.angle_alpha   90.00
_cell.angle_beta   90.00
_cell.angle_gamma   90.00
#
_symmetry.space_group_name_H-M   'P 1'
#
loop_
_entity.id
_entity.type
_entity.pdbx_description
1 polymer ?
#
loop_
_entity_poly.entity_id
_entity_poly.type
_entity_poly.pdbx_seq_one_letter_code
_entity_poly.pdbx_strand_id
1 'polypeptide(L)'
;MSILVIAEHDNSELKTATLNTVTAGMAIGGDIDILVAGSDCDSVAESASQVPGVGKVLLANKETYKNSLAENLGNLVVELSEGYTHILAPATTSGKNFMPRVAAKLDVSQISDISAVISEDTFERPIYAGNCIATVQSTDSVKVITVRTTGFDACEATGGSASISAVDNDTDAGVSSFVKEEIAESDRPELTAADVVISGGRGMQNGDNFSLLNGIADKLGAAIGASRAAVDSGFVPNDMQVGQTGKIVAPDLYIAVGISGAIQHLAGMKDSKVIVAINKDEEAPIFQVADYGLVADLFDALPELEAKI
;
A
#
# COMPACT_ATOMS: atom_id res chain seq x y z
N MET A 1 12.13 22.63 -7.94
CA MET A 1 11.01 21.66 -8.11
C MET A 1 10.22 21.67 -6.84
N SER A 2 8.89 21.58 -6.93
CA SER A 2 8.00 21.46 -5.77
C SER A 2 7.16 20.21 -5.92
N ILE A 3 7.08 19.42 -4.86
CA ILE A 3 6.44 18.11 -4.81
C ILE A 3 5.32 18.17 -3.79
N LEU A 4 4.12 17.76 -4.18
CA LEU A 4 2.99 17.58 -3.29
C LEU A 4 2.76 16.09 -3.04
N VAL A 5 2.93 15.64 -1.81
CA VAL A 5 2.61 14.30 -1.37
C VAL A 5 1.24 14.29 -0.73
N ILE A 6 0.35 13.42 -1.20
CA ILE A 6 -0.98 13.27 -0.61
C ILE A 6 -0.89 12.20 0.48
N ALA A 7 -1.12 12.59 1.72
CA ALA A 7 -1.04 11.69 2.86
C ALA A 7 -2.15 10.62 2.82
N GLU A 8 -1.80 9.39 3.17
CA GLU A 8 -2.76 8.35 3.52
C GLU A 8 -2.84 8.23 5.04
N HIS A 9 -4.05 8.30 5.58
CA HIS A 9 -4.34 8.27 7.01
C HIS A 9 -5.79 7.84 7.26
N ASP A 10 -6.11 7.57 8.52
CA ASP A 10 -7.47 7.22 8.98
C ASP A 10 -8.13 8.32 9.83
N ASN A 11 -7.70 9.57 9.66
CA ASN A 11 -8.00 10.76 10.45
C ASN A 11 -7.34 10.80 11.84
N SER A 12 -6.79 9.71 12.35
CA SER A 12 -6.08 9.63 13.64
C SER A 12 -4.59 9.41 13.49
N GLU A 13 -4.18 8.57 12.54
CA GLU A 13 -2.80 8.13 12.34
C GLU A 13 -2.33 8.27 10.89
N LEU A 14 -1.11 8.78 10.72
CA LEU A 14 -0.42 8.81 9.43
C LEU A 14 0.04 7.38 9.07
N LYS A 15 -0.33 6.89 7.88
CA LYS A 15 0.05 5.54 7.46
C LYS A 15 1.48 5.50 6.92
N THR A 16 2.19 4.40 7.17
CA THR A 16 3.56 4.14 6.70
C THR A 16 3.71 4.33 5.19
N ALA A 17 2.67 4.03 4.42
CA ALA A 17 2.62 4.25 2.98
C ALA A 17 2.94 5.71 2.57
N THR A 18 2.58 6.69 3.41
CA THR A 18 2.97 8.09 3.20
C THR A 18 4.47 8.28 3.35
N LEU A 19 5.11 7.63 4.33
CA LEU A 19 6.56 7.71 4.55
C LEU A 19 7.36 7.13 3.38
N ASN A 20 6.90 6.00 2.82
CA ASN A 20 7.48 5.43 1.59
C ASN A 20 7.36 6.41 0.40
N THR A 21 6.22 7.11 0.32
CA THR A 21 5.98 8.10 -0.75
C THR A 21 6.87 9.34 -0.58
N VAL A 22 7.11 9.79 0.66
CA VAL A 22 8.06 10.87 0.94
C VAL A 22 9.47 10.48 0.52
N THR A 23 9.91 9.23 0.78
CA THR A 23 11.20 8.72 0.30
C THR A 23 11.32 8.82 -1.21
N ALA A 24 10.28 8.45 -1.97
CA ALA A 24 10.27 8.63 -3.41
C ALA A 24 10.37 10.12 -3.81
N GLY A 25 9.68 11.01 -3.10
CA GLY A 25 9.78 12.46 -3.27
C GLY A 25 11.19 12.98 -3.03
N MET A 26 11.87 12.50 -1.97
CA MET A 26 13.29 12.83 -1.71
C MET A 26 14.21 12.36 -2.83
N ALA A 27 13.95 11.18 -3.40
CA ALA A 27 14.73 10.64 -4.53
C ALA A 27 14.55 11.46 -5.82
N ILE A 28 13.36 12.02 -6.05
CA ILE A 28 13.11 12.97 -7.16
C ILE A 28 13.90 14.27 -6.93
N GLY A 29 13.95 14.72 -5.67
CA GLY A 29 14.61 15.98 -5.28
C GLY A 29 13.69 17.20 -5.40
N GLY A 30 13.93 18.19 -4.58
CA GLY A 30 13.14 19.42 -4.49
C GLY A 30 12.44 19.58 -3.14
N ASP A 31 11.61 20.62 -3.04
CA ASP A 31 10.86 20.93 -1.83
C ASP A 31 9.61 20.04 -1.75
N ILE A 32 9.39 19.39 -0.63
CA ILE A 32 8.27 18.47 -0.41
C ILE A 32 7.27 19.11 0.56
N ASP A 33 6.03 19.22 0.11
CA ASP A 33 4.88 19.54 0.95
C ASP A 33 3.97 18.31 1.06
N ILE A 34 3.31 18.15 2.21
CA ILE A 34 2.33 17.07 2.44
C ILE A 34 0.93 17.68 2.54
N LEU A 35 -0.03 17.13 1.80
CA LEU A 35 -1.45 17.41 1.98
C LEU A 35 -2.05 16.37 2.93
N VAL A 36 -2.61 16.84 4.04
CA VAL A 36 -3.47 16.08 4.95
C VAL A 36 -4.90 16.57 4.77
N ALA A 37 -5.79 15.71 4.27
CA ALA A 37 -7.17 16.03 4.00
C ALA A 37 -8.10 15.04 4.69
N GLY A 38 -8.85 15.49 5.69
CA GLY A 38 -9.71 14.66 6.53
C GLY A 38 -10.62 15.49 7.41
N SER A 39 -11.17 14.88 8.45
CA SER A 39 -11.93 15.54 9.51
C SER A 39 -11.37 15.15 10.87
N ASP A 40 -11.21 16.14 11.77
CA ASP A 40 -10.56 15.94 13.08
C ASP A 40 -9.15 15.33 12.98
N CYS A 41 -8.41 15.71 11.93
CA CYS A 41 -7.12 15.13 11.56
C CYS A 41 -5.89 16.00 11.92
N ASP A 42 -6.01 16.86 12.92
CA ASP A 42 -4.89 17.71 13.40
C ASP A 42 -3.70 16.89 13.87
N SER A 43 -3.93 15.75 14.56
CA SER A 43 -2.86 14.83 15.01
C SER A 43 -2.06 14.22 13.85
N VAL A 44 -2.74 13.97 12.73
CA VAL A 44 -2.09 13.49 11.49
C VAL A 44 -1.20 14.59 10.92
N ALA A 45 -1.67 15.84 10.89
CA ALA A 45 -0.89 16.98 10.40
C ALA A 45 0.34 17.22 11.30
N GLU A 46 0.19 17.07 12.62
CA GLU A 46 1.30 17.14 13.57
C GLU A 46 2.34 16.05 13.28
N SER A 47 1.89 14.80 13.09
CA SER A 47 2.77 13.68 12.74
C SER A 47 3.47 13.92 11.39
N ALA A 48 2.75 14.36 10.36
CA ALA A 48 3.30 14.69 9.06
C ALA A 48 4.33 15.83 9.12
N SER A 49 4.16 16.80 10.03
CA SER A 49 5.09 17.90 10.22
C SER A 49 6.44 17.48 10.79
N GLN A 50 6.49 16.34 11.46
CA GLN A 50 7.70 15.78 12.04
C GLN A 50 8.52 14.93 11.07
N VAL A 51 8.00 14.66 9.86
CA VAL A 51 8.71 13.86 8.85
C VAL A 51 9.88 14.66 8.28
N PRO A 52 11.13 14.12 8.32
CA PRO A 52 12.29 14.79 7.76
C PRO A 52 12.16 15.03 6.25
N GLY A 53 12.66 16.18 5.79
CA GLY A 53 12.61 16.55 4.37
C GLY A 53 11.31 17.22 3.93
N VAL A 54 10.31 17.29 4.80
CA VAL A 54 9.05 18.00 4.55
C VAL A 54 9.20 19.47 4.94
N GLY A 55 8.82 20.37 4.05
CA GLY A 55 8.89 21.84 4.28
C GLY A 55 7.60 22.40 4.86
N LYS A 56 6.46 21.88 4.40
CA LYS A 56 5.14 22.35 4.79
C LYS A 56 4.10 21.23 4.80
N VAL A 57 3.16 21.31 5.72
CA VAL A 57 1.93 20.49 5.73
C VAL A 57 0.74 21.39 5.41
N LEU A 58 0.02 21.05 4.36
CA LEU A 58 -1.26 21.66 4.00
C LEU A 58 -2.36 20.85 4.69
N LEU A 59 -3.11 21.48 5.60
CA LEU A 59 -4.16 20.83 6.37
C LEU A 59 -5.54 21.27 5.89
N ALA A 60 -6.26 20.37 5.24
CA ALA A 60 -7.65 20.50 4.84
C ALA A 60 -8.56 19.73 5.83
N ASN A 61 -8.74 20.29 7.04
CA ASN A 61 -9.55 19.69 8.10
C ASN A 61 -11.03 20.10 7.92
N LYS A 62 -11.77 19.30 7.14
CA LYS A 62 -13.17 19.54 6.78
C LYS A 62 -13.94 18.21 6.75
N GLU A 63 -15.22 18.23 7.17
CA GLU A 63 -16.09 17.04 7.15
C GLU A 63 -16.24 16.43 5.75
N THR A 64 -16.14 17.25 4.70
CA THR A 64 -16.19 16.85 3.28
C THR A 64 -15.10 15.82 2.92
N TYR A 65 -13.97 15.83 3.63
CA TYR A 65 -12.85 14.93 3.37
C TYR A 65 -12.74 13.74 4.33
N LYS A 66 -13.61 13.66 5.33
CA LYS A 66 -13.60 12.61 6.38
C LYS A 66 -13.44 11.19 5.86
N ASN A 67 -14.15 10.85 4.79
CA ASN A 67 -14.20 9.50 4.22
C ASN A 67 -13.39 9.40 2.92
N SER A 68 -12.51 10.35 2.63
CA SER A 68 -11.59 10.36 1.48
C SER A 68 -12.29 10.02 0.15
N LEU A 69 -13.52 10.53 -0.08
CA LEU A 69 -14.24 10.32 -1.33
C LEU A 69 -13.38 10.83 -2.51
N ALA A 70 -13.15 9.97 -3.49
CA ALA A 70 -12.20 10.25 -4.57
C ALA A 70 -12.55 11.49 -5.41
N GLU A 71 -13.85 11.79 -5.52
CA GLU A 71 -14.34 12.96 -6.23
C GLU A 71 -13.96 14.26 -5.50
N ASN A 72 -14.11 14.28 -4.17
CA ASN A 72 -13.81 15.43 -3.34
C ASN A 72 -12.31 15.62 -3.19
N LEU A 73 -11.58 14.54 -2.83
CA LEU A 73 -10.13 14.59 -2.67
C LEU A 73 -9.42 14.92 -3.99
N GLY A 74 -9.86 14.32 -5.11
CA GLY A 74 -9.30 14.62 -6.42
C GLY A 74 -9.51 16.07 -6.85
N ASN A 75 -10.65 16.69 -6.51
CA ASN A 75 -10.90 18.11 -6.77
C ASN A 75 -9.95 18.99 -5.93
N LEU A 76 -9.84 18.70 -4.63
CA LEU A 76 -8.93 19.43 -3.74
C LEU A 76 -7.49 19.40 -4.24
N VAL A 77 -6.99 18.22 -4.63
CA VAL A 77 -5.62 18.07 -5.16
C VAL A 77 -5.43 18.92 -6.42
N VAL A 78 -6.40 18.94 -7.33
CA VAL A 78 -6.34 19.78 -8.55
C VAL A 78 -6.34 21.27 -8.19
N GLU A 79 -7.18 21.69 -7.26
CA GLU A 79 -7.25 23.10 -6.81
C GLU A 79 -5.92 23.56 -6.17
N LEU A 80 -5.20 22.66 -5.50
CA LEU A 80 -3.92 22.93 -4.83
C LEU A 80 -2.69 22.66 -5.72
N SER A 81 -2.88 22.17 -6.95
CA SER A 81 -1.78 21.75 -7.82
C SER A 81 -0.93 22.86 -8.38
N GLU A 82 -1.41 24.11 -8.34
CA GLU A 82 -0.68 25.26 -8.88
C GLU A 82 0.68 25.46 -8.18
N GLY A 83 1.74 25.49 -8.96
CA GLY A 83 3.12 25.64 -8.46
C GLY A 83 3.84 24.33 -8.16
N TYR A 84 3.13 23.19 -8.16
CA TYR A 84 3.78 21.88 -8.02
C TYR A 84 4.13 21.28 -9.38
N THR A 85 5.31 20.69 -9.46
CA THR A 85 5.79 19.95 -10.64
C THR A 85 5.53 18.45 -10.53
N HIS A 86 5.33 17.95 -9.31
CA HIS A 86 5.05 16.56 -9.03
C HIS A 86 3.94 16.44 -7.99
N ILE A 87 3.02 15.51 -8.20
CA ILE A 87 1.96 15.15 -7.28
C ILE A 87 2.05 13.65 -7.04
N LEU A 88 2.36 13.26 -5.81
CA LEU A 88 2.61 11.88 -5.43
C LEU A 88 1.55 11.37 -4.45
N ALA A 89 1.12 10.14 -4.60
CA ALA A 89 0.35 9.41 -3.60
C ALA A 89 0.83 7.96 -3.51
N PRO A 90 0.63 7.25 -2.37
CA PRO A 90 0.88 5.82 -2.29
C PRO A 90 0.06 5.05 -3.32
N ALA A 91 0.61 4.01 -3.92
CA ALA A 91 -0.10 3.12 -4.86
C ALA A 91 -1.00 2.10 -4.13
N THR A 92 -1.67 2.52 -3.06
CA THR A 92 -2.71 1.79 -2.34
C THR A 92 -4.04 1.86 -3.07
N THR A 93 -5.06 1.19 -2.56
CA THR A 93 -6.42 1.29 -3.11
C THR A 93 -6.96 2.72 -3.07
N SER A 94 -6.60 3.51 -2.04
CA SER A 94 -6.97 4.91 -1.93
C SER A 94 -6.30 5.76 -3.02
N GLY A 95 -4.99 5.75 -3.13
CA GLY A 95 -4.26 6.50 -4.15
C GLY A 95 -4.68 6.13 -5.57
N LYS A 96 -4.86 4.83 -5.85
CA LYS A 96 -5.35 4.32 -7.14
C LYS A 96 -6.78 4.78 -7.48
N ASN A 97 -7.58 5.15 -6.48
CA ASN A 97 -8.96 5.61 -6.69
C ASN A 97 -9.03 7.09 -7.14
N PHE A 98 -8.27 8.00 -6.51
CA PHE A 98 -8.40 9.43 -6.82
C PHE A 98 -7.33 9.96 -7.80
N MET A 99 -6.09 9.43 -7.82
CA MET A 99 -5.00 9.96 -8.65
C MET A 99 -5.29 9.94 -10.17
N PRO A 100 -5.96 8.93 -10.74
CA PRO A 100 -6.36 8.97 -12.15
C PRO A 100 -7.31 10.13 -12.48
N ARG A 101 -8.15 10.54 -11.51
CA ARG A 101 -9.04 11.71 -11.65
C ARG A 101 -8.24 13.01 -11.66
N VAL A 102 -7.22 13.10 -10.80
CA VAL A 102 -6.30 14.24 -10.77
C VAL A 102 -5.60 14.38 -12.12
N ALA A 103 -4.99 13.31 -12.62
CA ALA A 103 -4.31 13.30 -13.92
C ALA A 103 -5.24 13.73 -15.06
N ALA A 104 -6.44 13.15 -15.12
CA ALA A 104 -7.43 13.48 -16.15
C ALA A 104 -7.89 14.95 -16.08
N LYS A 105 -8.03 15.52 -14.89
CA LYS A 105 -8.44 16.93 -14.71
C LYS A 105 -7.32 17.92 -15.04
N LEU A 106 -6.07 17.53 -14.86
CA LEU A 106 -4.90 18.32 -15.23
C LEU A 106 -4.47 18.11 -16.69
N ASP A 107 -5.15 17.21 -17.42
CA ASP A 107 -4.85 16.82 -18.82
C ASP A 107 -3.41 16.33 -18.99
N VAL A 108 -2.94 15.47 -18.05
CA VAL A 108 -1.62 14.86 -18.05
C VAL A 108 -1.70 13.33 -17.89
N SER A 109 -0.62 12.64 -18.23
CA SER A 109 -0.52 11.18 -18.05
C SER A 109 -0.18 10.83 -16.61
N GLN A 110 -0.85 9.83 -16.04
CA GLN A 110 -0.45 9.27 -14.74
C GLN A 110 0.68 8.25 -14.92
N ILE A 111 1.73 8.35 -14.10
CA ILE A 111 2.77 7.34 -13.98
C ILE A 111 2.42 6.47 -12.74
N SER A 112 1.89 5.28 -13.02
CA SER A 112 1.34 4.42 -11.96
C SER A 112 2.36 3.47 -11.39
N ASP A 113 2.37 3.31 -10.04
CA ASP A 113 3.04 2.25 -9.33
C ASP A 113 4.56 2.24 -9.56
N ILE A 114 5.22 3.41 -9.43
CA ILE A 114 6.67 3.50 -9.63
C ILE A 114 7.40 2.71 -8.53
N SER A 115 8.45 1.99 -8.93
CA SER A 115 9.32 1.22 -8.04
C SER A 115 10.73 1.81 -7.91
N ALA A 116 11.11 2.75 -8.78
CA ALA A 116 12.36 3.50 -8.68
C ALA A 116 12.26 4.85 -9.36
N VAL A 117 13.10 5.79 -8.91
CA VAL A 117 13.33 7.11 -9.51
C VAL A 117 14.69 7.09 -10.19
N ILE A 118 14.73 7.37 -11.48
CA ILE A 118 15.97 7.47 -12.27
C ILE A 118 16.40 8.95 -12.40
N SER A 119 15.42 9.82 -12.64
CA SER A 119 15.60 11.27 -12.66
C SER A 119 14.27 11.96 -12.29
N GLU A 120 14.25 13.28 -12.32
CA GLU A 120 13.06 14.08 -12.04
C GLU A 120 11.86 13.78 -12.96
N ASP A 121 12.10 13.23 -14.15
CA ASP A 121 11.07 12.94 -15.16
C ASP A 121 11.04 11.47 -15.61
N THR A 122 11.94 10.63 -15.10
CA THR A 122 12.14 9.25 -15.53
C THR A 122 12.07 8.28 -14.37
N PHE A 123 11.21 7.27 -14.50
CA PHE A 123 10.84 6.35 -13.44
C PHE A 123 10.82 4.90 -13.93
N GLU A 124 11.05 3.95 -13.03
CA GLU A 124 10.80 2.54 -13.29
C GLU A 124 9.48 2.11 -12.68
N ARG A 125 8.77 1.23 -13.39
CA ARG A 125 7.52 0.66 -12.90
C ARG A 125 7.32 -0.77 -13.38
N PRO A 126 6.74 -1.66 -12.56
CA PRO A 126 6.41 -3.00 -12.99
C PRO A 126 5.22 -2.99 -13.96
N ILE A 127 5.32 -3.81 -15.01
CA ILE A 127 4.26 -4.09 -15.98
C ILE A 127 4.11 -5.59 -16.16
N TYR A 128 3.05 -6.06 -16.82
CA TYR A 128 2.74 -7.50 -16.98
C TYR A 128 2.78 -8.26 -15.64
N ALA A 129 2.05 -7.73 -14.63
CA ALA A 129 2.00 -8.27 -13.27
C ALA A 129 3.40 -8.41 -12.62
N GLY A 130 4.31 -7.50 -12.94
CA GLY A 130 5.67 -7.48 -12.40
C GLY A 130 6.69 -8.36 -13.11
N ASN A 131 6.34 -9.01 -14.22
CA ASN A 131 7.29 -9.80 -15.01
C ASN A 131 8.30 -8.94 -15.79
N CYS A 132 7.97 -7.68 -16.02
CA CYS A 132 8.84 -6.73 -16.68
C CYS A 132 8.88 -5.42 -15.89
N ILE A 133 10.03 -4.77 -15.90
CA ILE A 133 10.18 -3.40 -15.41
C ILE A 133 10.30 -2.49 -16.64
N ALA A 134 9.42 -1.51 -16.72
CA ALA A 134 9.47 -0.49 -17.77
C ALA A 134 10.09 0.79 -17.20
N THR A 135 11.08 1.33 -17.90
CA THR A 135 11.57 2.69 -17.68
C THR A 135 10.72 3.63 -18.51
N VAL A 136 10.06 4.58 -17.86
CA VAL A 136 9.17 5.55 -18.49
C VAL A 136 9.62 6.97 -18.22
N GLN A 137 9.57 7.85 -19.24
CA GLN A 137 9.85 9.27 -19.10
C GLN A 137 8.58 10.06 -19.40
N SER A 138 8.25 11.03 -18.56
CA SER A 138 7.13 11.95 -18.77
C SER A 138 7.63 13.31 -19.23
N THR A 139 7.05 13.81 -20.31
CA THR A 139 7.29 15.16 -20.82
C THR A 139 6.22 16.16 -20.36
N ASP A 140 5.24 15.69 -19.58
CA ASP A 140 4.17 16.53 -19.04
C ASP A 140 4.72 17.60 -18.08
N SER A 141 4.05 18.74 -17.99
CA SER A 141 4.47 19.84 -17.09
C SER A 141 4.33 19.47 -15.62
N VAL A 142 3.31 18.66 -15.29
CA VAL A 142 3.08 18.13 -13.95
C VAL A 142 3.09 16.60 -14.03
N LYS A 143 3.90 15.95 -13.19
CA LYS A 143 3.98 14.49 -13.08
C LYS A 143 3.02 14.03 -11.98
N VAL A 144 1.97 13.31 -12.36
CA VAL A 144 1.01 12.68 -11.43
C VAL A 144 1.42 11.23 -11.25
N ILE A 145 1.81 10.86 -10.04
CA ILE A 145 2.54 9.62 -9.76
C ILE A 145 1.88 8.86 -8.61
N THR A 146 1.70 7.54 -8.78
CA THR A 146 1.48 6.68 -7.62
C THR A 146 2.73 5.86 -7.31
N VAL A 147 3.09 5.79 -6.04
CA VAL A 147 4.35 5.21 -5.54
C VAL A 147 4.10 3.82 -4.96
N ARG A 148 4.80 2.82 -5.48
CA ARG A 148 4.79 1.46 -4.94
C ARG A 148 5.48 1.45 -3.59
N THR A 149 4.74 1.21 -2.51
CA THR A 149 5.26 1.27 -1.14
C THR A 149 6.39 0.28 -0.88
N THR A 150 6.36 -0.88 -1.54
CA THR A 150 7.42 -1.90 -1.44
C THR A 150 8.67 -1.59 -2.25
N GLY A 151 8.68 -0.54 -3.06
CA GLY A 151 9.85 -0.10 -3.84
C GLY A 151 10.71 0.95 -3.15
N PHE A 152 10.25 1.49 -2.02
CA PHE A 152 10.93 2.55 -1.28
C PHE A 152 10.82 2.28 0.22
N ASP A 153 11.92 2.31 0.93
CA ASP A 153 11.90 2.19 2.40
C ASP A 153 11.16 3.40 3.00
N ALA A 154 10.44 3.17 4.10
CA ALA A 154 9.81 4.28 4.82
C ALA A 154 10.89 5.19 5.42
N CYS A 155 10.77 6.50 5.23
CA CYS A 155 11.64 7.44 5.94
C CYS A 155 11.29 7.49 7.43
N GLU A 156 12.16 8.11 8.22
CA GLU A 156 11.89 8.33 9.64
C GLU A 156 10.61 9.14 9.83
N ALA A 157 9.79 8.73 10.81
CA ALA A 157 8.55 9.42 11.13
C ALA A 157 8.74 10.69 11.95
N THR A 158 9.94 10.90 12.51
CA THR A 158 10.26 12.02 13.42
C THR A 158 11.62 12.62 13.09
N GLY A 159 11.82 13.88 13.51
CA GLY A 159 13.07 14.62 13.30
C GLY A 159 12.93 15.81 12.37
N GLY A 160 11.79 15.97 11.71
CA GLY A 160 11.42 17.15 10.94
C GLY A 160 10.76 18.24 11.78
N SER A 161 10.47 19.38 11.15
CA SER A 161 9.83 20.55 11.79
C SER A 161 9.09 21.40 10.75
N ALA A 162 8.28 20.78 9.90
CA ALA A 162 7.52 21.46 8.87
C ALA A 162 6.46 22.39 9.47
N SER A 163 6.18 23.49 8.79
CA SER A 163 5.08 24.38 9.18
C SER A 163 3.74 23.79 8.74
N ILE A 164 2.71 23.91 9.58
CA ILE A 164 1.33 23.52 9.23
C ILE A 164 0.59 24.77 8.78
N SER A 165 -0.07 24.67 7.61
CA SER A 165 -0.88 25.74 7.04
C SER A 165 -2.28 25.21 6.74
N ALA A 166 -3.29 25.87 7.30
CA ALA A 166 -4.67 25.50 7.01
C ALA A 166 -5.04 25.81 5.55
N VAL A 167 -5.85 24.94 4.95
CA VAL A 167 -6.45 25.06 3.63
C VAL A 167 -7.96 25.22 3.81
N ASP A 168 -8.52 26.26 3.26
CA ASP A 168 -9.95 26.60 3.43
C ASP A 168 -10.87 25.97 2.37
N ASN A 169 -10.28 25.28 1.37
CA ASN A 169 -11.05 24.58 0.34
C ASN A 169 -11.96 23.54 0.96
N ASP A 170 -13.26 23.63 0.67
CA ASP A 170 -14.31 22.76 1.19
C ASP A 170 -15.37 22.56 0.09
N THR A 171 -14.96 21.85 -0.98
CA THR A 171 -15.81 21.62 -2.14
C THR A 171 -16.30 20.19 -2.17
N ASP A 172 -17.60 19.98 -1.92
CA ASP A 172 -18.26 18.70 -2.16
C ASP A 172 -18.70 18.60 -3.62
N ALA A 173 -18.26 17.56 -4.31
CA ALA A 173 -18.64 17.28 -5.69
C ALA A 173 -20.13 16.88 -5.82
N GLY A 174 -20.76 16.39 -4.76
CA GLY A 174 -22.18 16.04 -4.70
C GLY A 174 -22.58 14.85 -5.60
N VAL A 175 -21.61 14.04 -6.05
CA VAL A 175 -21.86 12.91 -6.99
C VAL A 175 -21.73 11.54 -6.34
N SER A 176 -21.17 11.48 -5.14
CA SER A 176 -21.06 10.27 -4.32
C SER A 176 -21.29 10.61 -2.85
N SER A 177 -21.66 9.64 -2.05
CA SER A 177 -21.83 9.78 -0.62
C SER A 177 -21.34 8.54 0.11
N PHE A 178 -20.76 8.75 1.30
CA PHE A 178 -20.41 7.63 2.17
C PHE A 178 -21.68 7.02 2.76
N VAL A 179 -21.77 5.69 2.75
CA VAL A 179 -22.91 4.95 3.31
C VAL A 179 -22.48 4.26 4.60
N LYS A 180 -21.48 3.41 4.53
CA LYS A 180 -20.91 2.70 5.68
C LYS A 180 -19.55 2.10 5.31
N GLU A 181 -18.81 1.80 6.34
CA GLU A 181 -17.58 1.02 6.30
C GLU A 181 -17.72 -0.16 7.27
N GLU A 182 -17.23 -1.31 6.87
CA GLU A 182 -17.16 -2.50 7.71
C GLU A 182 -15.68 -2.89 7.79
N ILE A 183 -15.05 -2.54 8.91
CA ILE A 183 -13.63 -2.84 9.17
C ILE A 183 -13.60 -4.09 10.05
N ALA A 184 -12.83 -5.10 9.63
CA ALA A 184 -12.53 -6.23 10.48
C ALA A 184 -11.55 -5.78 11.57
N GLU A 185 -11.97 -5.83 12.83
CA GLU A 185 -11.06 -5.59 13.95
C GLU A 185 -10.06 -6.76 14.05
N SER A 186 -8.79 -6.44 14.13
CA SER A 186 -7.71 -7.40 14.28
C SER A 186 -6.64 -6.82 15.21
N ASP A 187 -6.25 -7.61 16.20
CA ASP A 187 -5.12 -7.28 17.08
C ASP A 187 -3.76 -7.56 16.41
N ARG A 188 -3.76 -8.04 15.15
CA ARG A 188 -2.56 -8.36 14.37
C ARG A 188 -2.04 -7.13 13.62
N PRO A 189 -0.73 -7.10 13.30
CA PRO A 189 -0.17 -6.06 12.45
C PRO A 189 -0.92 -5.95 11.11
N GLU A 190 -0.98 -4.74 10.56
CA GLU A 190 -1.50 -4.55 9.20
C GLU A 190 -0.61 -5.27 8.17
N LEU A 191 -1.22 -5.95 7.20
CA LEU A 191 -0.52 -6.72 6.16
C LEU A 191 0.54 -5.91 5.41
N THR A 192 0.29 -4.64 5.16
CA THR A 192 1.19 -3.76 4.40
C THR A 192 2.36 -3.23 5.21
N ALA A 193 2.34 -3.39 6.53
CA ALA A 193 3.37 -2.89 7.45
C ALA A 193 4.04 -4.01 8.27
N ALA A 194 3.59 -5.25 8.13
CA ALA A 194 4.09 -6.38 8.92
C ALA A 194 5.45 -6.87 8.42
N ASP A 195 6.39 -7.11 9.33
CA ASP A 195 7.70 -7.72 9.03
C ASP A 195 7.56 -9.21 8.68
N VAL A 196 6.54 -9.88 9.20
CA VAL A 196 6.26 -11.28 8.91
C VAL A 196 4.81 -11.45 8.47
N VAL A 197 4.61 -12.15 7.36
CA VAL A 197 3.28 -12.47 6.83
C VAL A 197 3.14 -13.98 6.62
N ILE A 198 2.07 -14.57 7.14
CA ILE A 198 1.66 -15.94 6.82
C ILE A 198 0.35 -15.91 6.05
N SER A 199 0.30 -16.53 4.88
CA SER A 199 -0.87 -16.46 3.99
C SER A 199 -1.42 -17.84 3.65
N GLY A 200 -2.76 -17.96 3.80
CA GLY A 200 -3.48 -19.16 3.41
C GLY A 200 -4.03 -19.09 1.98
N GLY A 201 -3.87 -20.19 1.24
CA GLY A 201 -4.44 -20.34 -0.09
C GLY A 201 -5.73 -21.17 -0.10
N ARG A 202 -6.22 -21.48 -1.31
CA ARG A 202 -7.35 -22.40 -1.50
C ARG A 202 -7.06 -23.80 -0.92
N GLY A 203 -5.77 -24.16 -0.77
CA GLY A 203 -5.36 -25.41 -0.13
C GLY A 203 -5.81 -25.54 1.33
N MET A 204 -6.17 -24.44 2.01
CA MET A 204 -6.77 -24.46 3.35
C MET A 204 -8.17 -25.11 3.37
N GLN A 205 -8.83 -25.28 2.22
CA GLN A 205 -10.10 -25.97 1.99
C GLN A 205 -11.36 -25.23 2.48
N ASN A 206 -11.31 -24.59 3.65
CA ASN A 206 -12.41 -23.79 4.21
C ASN A 206 -11.89 -22.72 5.17
N GLY A 207 -12.81 -21.85 5.63
CA GLY A 207 -12.46 -20.74 6.54
C GLY A 207 -12.01 -21.18 7.94
N ASP A 208 -12.59 -22.25 8.47
CA ASP A 208 -12.27 -22.74 9.84
C ASP A 208 -10.80 -23.16 9.93
N ASN A 209 -10.24 -23.69 8.84
CA ASN A 209 -8.86 -24.15 8.79
C ASN A 209 -7.84 -23.00 8.82
N PHE A 210 -8.26 -21.74 8.55
CA PHE A 210 -7.38 -20.58 8.74
C PHE A 210 -6.95 -20.41 10.20
N SER A 211 -7.69 -20.98 11.16
CA SER A 211 -7.30 -21.03 12.56
C SER A 211 -5.95 -21.72 12.81
N LEU A 212 -5.54 -22.64 11.92
CA LEU A 212 -4.22 -23.30 11.97
C LEU A 212 -3.04 -22.32 11.78
N LEU A 213 -3.30 -21.16 11.19
CA LEU A 213 -2.28 -20.12 11.02
C LEU A 213 -2.08 -19.28 12.28
N ASN A 214 -3.09 -19.25 13.17
CA ASN A 214 -3.10 -18.34 14.33
C ASN A 214 -1.93 -18.57 15.27
N GLY A 215 -1.69 -19.83 15.71
CA GLY A 215 -0.63 -20.12 16.65
C GLY A 215 0.76 -19.79 16.12
N ILE A 216 0.99 -20.03 14.82
CA ILE A 216 2.24 -19.65 14.15
C ILE A 216 2.36 -18.13 14.06
N ALA A 217 1.27 -17.45 13.65
CA ALA A 217 1.24 -16.00 13.55
C ALA A 217 1.47 -15.32 14.91
N ASP A 218 0.88 -15.84 15.99
CA ASP A 218 1.06 -15.31 17.35
C ASP A 218 2.53 -15.41 17.81
N LYS A 219 3.18 -16.54 17.54
CA LYS A 219 4.59 -16.75 17.91
C LYS A 219 5.57 -15.90 17.11
N LEU A 220 5.24 -15.60 15.86
CA LEU A 220 6.08 -14.82 14.97
C LEU A 220 5.73 -13.33 14.93
N GLY A 221 4.65 -12.90 15.62
CA GLY A 221 4.12 -11.54 15.47
C GLY A 221 3.65 -11.24 14.04
N ALA A 222 3.17 -12.25 13.33
CA ALA A 222 2.87 -12.16 11.92
C ALA A 222 1.46 -11.64 11.62
N ALA A 223 1.32 -10.91 10.52
CA ALA A 223 0.02 -10.67 9.89
C ALA A 223 -0.46 -11.93 9.14
N ILE A 224 -1.78 -12.11 9.07
CA ILE A 224 -2.38 -13.21 8.29
C ILE A 224 -2.97 -12.66 6.99
N GLY A 225 -2.51 -13.21 5.89
CA GLY A 225 -3.00 -12.90 4.54
C GLY A 225 -3.71 -14.08 3.89
N ALA A 226 -4.26 -13.83 2.72
CA ALA A 226 -4.92 -14.87 1.93
C ALA A 226 -4.74 -14.68 0.43
N SER A 227 -4.83 -15.77 -0.32
CA SER A 227 -4.93 -15.68 -1.77
C SER A 227 -6.32 -15.22 -2.20
N ARG A 228 -6.42 -14.56 -3.38
CA ARG A 228 -7.71 -14.22 -3.97
C ARG A 228 -8.68 -15.41 -4.04
N ALA A 229 -8.18 -16.59 -4.40
CA ALA A 229 -9.01 -17.78 -4.49
C ALA A 229 -9.62 -18.20 -3.13
N ALA A 230 -8.95 -17.97 -2.02
CA ALA A 230 -9.49 -18.20 -0.68
C ALA A 230 -10.56 -17.15 -0.32
N VAL A 231 -10.33 -15.89 -0.66
CA VAL A 231 -11.29 -14.79 -0.47
C VAL A 231 -12.53 -14.99 -1.33
N ASP A 232 -12.38 -15.26 -2.62
CA ASP A 232 -13.50 -15.52 -3.55
C ASP A 232 -14.34 -16.75 -3.14
N SER A 233 -13.72 -17.70 -2.43
CA SER A 233 -14.42 -18.87 -1.85
C SER A 233 -15.10 -18.56 -0.50
N GLY A 234 -14.99 -17.34 0.00
CA GLY A 234 -15.60 -16.93 1.27
C GLY A 234 -14.91 -17.50 2.52
N PHE A 235 -13.64 -17.93 2.42
CA PHE A 235 -12.89 -18.47 3.57
C PHE A 235 -12.52 -17.38 4.56
N VAL A 236 -12.15 -16.21 4.04
CA VAL A 236 -11.72 -15.03 4.81
C VAL A 236 -12.20 -13.75 4.13
N PRO A 237 -12.27 -12.62 4.86
CA PRO A 237 -12.70 -11.34 4.31
C PRO A 237 -11.68 -10.78 3.30
N ASN A 238 -12.16 -9.83 2.47
CA ASN A 238 -11.40 -9.28 1.34
C ASN A 238 -10.17 -8.44 1.75
N ASP A 239 -10.19 -7.84 2.92
CA ASP A 239 -9.09 -7.05 3.47
C ASP A 239 -7.83 -7.87 3.77
N MET A 240 -7.95 -9.21 3.86
CA MET A 240 -6.83 -10.14 3.97
C MET A 240 -6.21 -10.51 2.62
N GLN A 241 -6.77 -10.06 1.49
CA GLN A 241 -6.26 -10.45 0.18
C GLN A 241 -4.88 -9.88 -0.11
N VAL A 242 -3.91 -10.77 -0.42
CA VAL A 242 -2.60 -10.44 -0.95
C VAL A 242 -2.56 -10.74 -2.45
N GLY A 243 -2.11 -9.79 -3.25
CA GLY A 243 -2.00 -9.96 -4.70
C GLY A 243 -2.16 -8.65 -5.47
N GLN A 244 -2.14 -8.74 -6.79
CA GLN A 244 -2.24 -7.61 -7.71
C GLN A 244 -3.48 -6.72 -7.47
N THR A 245 -4.60 -7.32 -7.10
CA THR A 245 -5.87 -6.63 -6.84
C THR A 245 -6.21 -6.52 -5.36
N GLY A 246 -5.32 -7.01 -4.50
CA GLY A 246 -5.38 -6.88 -3.05
C GLY A 246 -4.25 -6.00 -2.53
N LYS A 247 -3.79 -6.33 -1.33
CA LYS A 247 -2.63 -5.67 -0.72
C LYS A 247 -1.33 -6.19 -1.34
N ILE A 248 -0.38 -5.29 -1.58
CA ILE A 248 0.99 -5.62 -1.99
C ILE A 248 1.84 -5.55 -0.72
N VAL A 249 2.59 -6.61 -0.46
CA VAL A 249 3.39 -6.78 0.74
C VAL A 249 4.83 -7.16 0.37
N ALA A 250 5.80 -6.73 1.17
CA ALA A 250 7.21 -7.12 1.06
C ALA A 250 7.81 -7.30 2.47
N PRO A 251 7.31 -8.27 3.26
CA PRO A 251 7.83 -8.55 4.58
C PRO A 251 9.24 -9.13 4.53
N ASP A 252 9.90 -9.16 5.68
CA ASP A 252 11.16 -9.88 5.84
C ASP A 252 10.97 -11.39 5.66
N LEU A 253 9.80 -11.92 6.06
CA LEU A 253 9.43 -13.31 5.89
C LEU A 253 7.98 -13.45 5.41
N TYR A 254 7.78 -14.11 4.29
CA TYR A 254 6.48 -14.49 3.75
C TYR A 254 6.32 -16.02 3.75
N ILE A 255 5.33 -16.53 4.48
CA ILE A 255 5.02 -17.97 4.53
C ILE A 255 3.75 -18.23 3.71
N ALA A 256 3.90 -18.90 2.57
CA ALA A 256 2.81 -19.25 1.66
C ALA A 256 2.30 -20.67 1.94
N VAL A 257 1.08 -20.79 2.46
CA VAL A 257 0.49 -22.07 2.88
C VAL A 257 -0.66 -22.46 1.94
N GLY A 258 -0.50 -23.58 1.21
CA GLY A 258 -1.52 -24.07 0.28
C GLY A 258 -1.87 -23.08 -0.84
N ILE A 259 -0.91 -22.23 -1.23
CA ILE A 259 -1.00 -21.24 -2.30
C ILE A 259 -0.35 -21.81 -3.55
N SER A 260 -1.03 -21.73 -4.70
CA SER A 260 -0.51 -22.28 -5.96
C SER A 260 0.61 -21.45 -6.59
N GLY A 261 0.68 -20.14 -6.31
CA GLY A 261 1.65 -19.25 -6.97
C GLY A 261 1.14 -18.71 -8.31
N ALA A 262 -0.16 -18.47 -8.44
CA ALA A 262 -0.68 -17.74 -9.61
C ALA A 262 -0.01 -16.36 -9.72
N ILE A 263 0.25 -15.91 -10.95
CA ILE A 263 1.00 -14.67 -11.24
C ILE A 263 0.41 -13.44 -10.53
N GLN A 264 -0.92 -13.40 -10.36
CA GLN A 264 -1.61 -12.31 -9.68
C GLN A 264 -1.30 -12.29 -8.17
N HIS A 265 -1.09 -13.46 -7.55
CA HIS A 265 -0.67 -13.54 -6.15
C HIS A 265 0.80 -13.15 -6.02
N LEU A 266 1.66 -13.71 -6.89
CA LEU A 266 3.09 -13.40 -6.91
C LEU A 266 3.35 -11.89 -7.05
N ALA A 267 2.58 -11.19 -7.88
CA ALA A 267 2.68 -9.73 -8.05
C ALA A 267 2.48 -8.95 -6.73
N GLY A 268 1.87 -9.56 -5.73
CA GLY A 268 1.62 -8.94 -4.43
C GLY A 268 2.60 -9.33 -3.32
N MET A 269 3.52 -10.32 -3.53
CA MET A 269 4.38 -10.77 -2.44
C MET A 269 5.81 -11.16 -2.86
N LYS A 270 6.10 -11.20 -4.14
CA LYS A 270 7.41 -11.66 -4.66
C LYS A 270 8.61 -10.79 -4.22
N ASP A 271 8.36 -9.56 -3.79
CA ASP A 271 9.38 -8.63 -3.32
C ASP A 271 9.72 -8.85 -1.82
N SER A 272 9.14 -9.88 -1.17
CA SER A 272 9.49 -10.32 0.19
C SER A 272 10.95 -10.77 0.25
N LYS A 273 11.65 -10.50 1.37
CA LYS A 273 13.08 -10.83 1.50
C LYS A 273 13.31 -12.34 1.55
N VAL A 274 12.45 -13.07 2.27
CA VAL A 274 12.48 -14.53 2.33
C VAL A 274 11.08 -15.08 2.10
N ILE A 275 10.95 -16.03 1.20
CA ILE A 275 9.69 -16.70 0.87
C ILE A 275 9.79 -18.18 1.25
N VAL A 276 8.91 -18.63 2.12
CA VAL A 276 8.73 -20.05 2.48
C VAL A 276 7.42 -20.55 1.89
N ALA A 277 7.44 -21.67 1.19
CA ALA A 277 6.22 -22.27 0.60
C ALA A 277 5.95 -23.66 1.19
N ILE A 278 4.70 -23.89 1.58
CA ILE A 278 4.19 -25.23 1.98
C ILE A 278 3.06 -25.61 1.03
N ASN A 279 3.27 -26.62 0.23
CA ASN A 279 2.25 -27.12 -0.72
C ASN A 279 2.48 -28.62 -0.94
N LYS A 280 1.38 -29.37 -1.12
CA LYS A 280 1.45 -30.80 -1.44
C LYS A 280 1.78 -31.09 -2.91
N ASP A 281 1.57 -30.14 -3.80
CA ASP A 281 1.88 -30.21 -5.23
C ASP A 281 3.28 -29.68 -5.47
N GLU A 282 4.25 -30.57 -5.75
CA GLU A 282 5.65 -30.22 -6.01
C GLU A 282 5.85 -29.35 -7.26
N GLU A 283 4.89 -29.40 -8.21
CA GLU A 283 4.91 -28.61 -9.44
C GLU A 283 4.24 -27.24 -9.27
N ALA A 284 3.75 -26.91 -8.06
CA ALA A 284 3.09 -25.63 -7.82
C ALA A 284 4.04 -24.44 -8.13
N PRO A 285 3.62 -23.46 -8.95
CA PRO A 285 4.46 -22.32 -9.35
C PRO A 285 5.03 -21.51 -8.17
N ILE A 286 4.44 -21.59 -6.99
CA ILE A 286 4.95 -20.91 -5.78
C ILE A 286 6.38 -21.32 -5.45
N PHE A 287 6.76 -22.58 -5.73
CA PHE A 287 8.11 -23.07 -5.48
C PHE A 287 9.18 -22.44 -6.40
N GLN A 288 8.77 -21.82 -7.52
CA GLN A 288 9.72 -21.13 -8.41
C GLN A 288 10.22 -19.82 -7.84
N VAL A 289 9.51 -19.25 -6.86
CA VAL A 289 9.85 -17.98 -6.20
C VAL A 289 10.19 -18.17 -4.72
N ALA A 290 9.99 -19.36 -4.17
CA ALA A 290 10.29 -19.67 -2.78
C ALA A 290 11.78 -19.90 -2.55
N ASP A 291 12.35 -19.29 -1.51
CA ASP A 291 13.72 -19.57 -1.03
C ASP A 291 13.77 -20.93 -0.33
N TYR A 292 12.67 -21.28 0.36
CA TYR A 292 12.52 -22.58 1.03
C TYR A 292 11.17 -23.19 0.68
N GLY A 293 11.17 -24.44 0.24
CA GLY A 293 9.96 -25.19 -0.11
C GLY A 293 9.81 -26.45 0.73
N LEU A 294 8.62 -26.67 1.25
CA LEU A 294 8.22 -27.91 1.90
C LEU A 294 7.08 -28.57 1.10
N VAL A 295 7.41 -29.69 0.43
CA VAL A 295 6.39 -30.50 -0.24
C VAL A 295 5.75 -31.43 0.78
N ALA A 296 4.61 -31.01 1.33
CA ALA A 296 3.90 -31.74 2.39
C ALA A 296 2.41 -31.36 2.43
N ASP A 297 1.61 -32.19 3.11
CA ASP A 297 0.27 -31.80 3.50
C ASP A 297 0.34 -30.72 4.58
N LEU A 298 -0.31 -29.58 4.34
CA LEU A 298 -0.31 -28.45 5.27
C LEU A 298 -0.97 -28.79 6.62
N PHE A 299 -1.92 -29.73 6.63
CA PHE A 299 -2.61 -30.16 7.86
C PHE A 299 -1.71 -30.96 8.80
N ASP A 300 -0.64 -31.59 8.28
CA ASP A 300 0.39 -32.24 9.07
C ASP A 300 1.53 -31.25 9.39
N ALA A 301 1.93 -30.46 8.41
CA ALA A 301 3.09 -29.56 8.50
C ALA A 301 2.88 -28.39 9.47
N LEU A 302 1.68 -27.75 9.47
CA LEU A 302 1.44 -26.57 10.30
C LEU A 302 1.47 -26.88 11.81
N PRO A 303 0.81 -27.94 12.33
CA PRO A 303 0.92 -28.27 13.75
C PRO A 303 2.36 -28.61 14.17
N GLU A 304 3.12 -29.27 13.30
CA GLU A 304 4.52 -29.60 13.59
C GLU A 304 5.40 -28.34 13.59
N LEU A 305 5.18 -27.41 12.65
CA LEU A 305 5.86 -26.11 12.59
C LEU A 305 5.55 -25.31 13.86
N GLU A 306 4.28 -25.19 14.22
CA GLU A 306 3.86 -24.47 15.43
C GLU A 306 4.51 -25.02 16.69
N ALA A 307 4.68 -26.33 16.78
CA ALA A 307 5.31 -26.96 17.93
C ALA A 307 6.83 -26.73 18.03
N LYS A 308 7.49 -26.38 16.90
CA LYS A 308 8.95 -26.24 16.81
C LYS A 308 9.44 -24.78 16.91
N ILE A 309 8.58 -23.82 16.65
CA ILE A 309 8.84 -22.40 16.83
C ILE A 309 8.25 -21.92 18.16
#